data_f8c8b0c18b9db86346b8e62bcfdfeffd
#
_entry.id   f8c8b0c18b9db86346b8e62bcfdfeffd
#
_cell.length_a   1.000
_cell.length_b   1.000
_cell.length_c   1.000
_cell.angle_alpha   90.00
_cell.angle_beta   90.00
_cell.angle_gamma   90.00
#
_symmetry.space_group_name_H-M   'P 1'
#
loop_
_entity.id
_entity.type
_entity.pdbx_description
1 polymer ?
#
loop_
_entity_poly.entity_id
_entity_poly.type
_entity_poly.pdbx_seq_one_letter_code
_entity_poly.pdbx_strand_id
1 'polypeptide(L)'
;MIPTDPPAAAGAAPGASAGGGPLTGKTILMSGGSRGIGLAIALRAARDGANVALLAKTDTPHPKLEGTVHTAAEAICAAGGRALPIVGDVRDEESITEAVLRTVGEFGGIDIVVNNASVIDLSGSLDLATKKYDLMQDVNVRGTFLLSRAAIPPLRDAANPHILSLSPPLNVTPKWLGAHTGYSLAKFGMTMATLGIAEEFAGDGIAANTLWPRTTIATAAVQNVIGGDRLMAVSRTPEIYADAAYEVLTSPSRELTGRTLIVEDVLEAAGVTDFSGYAAVPGTPDAAMYPDIFLD
;
A
#
# COMPACT_ATOMS: atom_id res chain seq x y z
N MET A 1 8.09 -63.40 -19.04
CA MET A 1 9.12 -62.37 -19.16
C MET A 1 8.41 -61.08 -19.63
N ILE A 2 8.16 -60.18 -18.74
CA ILE A 2 7.54 -58.88 -19.02
C ILE A 2 8.58 -57.83 -18.66
N PRO A 3 8.98 -56.94 -19.55
CA PRO A 3 9.88 -55.85 -19.22
C PRO A 3 9.07 -54.75 -18.53
N THR A 4 9.50 -54.33 -17.37
CA THR A 4 9.01 -53.15 -16.63
C THR A 4 9.85 -51.94 -16.99
N ASP A 5 9.26 -51.00 -17.71
CA ASP A 5 9.86 -49.64 -17.89
C ASP A 5 9.72 -48.83 -16.61
N PRO A 6 10.72 -48.01 -16.25
CA PRO A 6 10.64 -47.11 -15.13
C PRO A 6 9.82 -45.85 -15.51
N PRO A 7 9.16 -45.17 -14.51
CA PRO A 7 8.38 -43.98 -14.78
C PRO A 7 9.25 -42.82 -15.17
N ALA A 8 8.77 -42.03 -16.15
CA ALA A 8 9.39 -40.83 -16.67
C ALA A 8 9.54 -39.77 -15.58
N ALA A 9 10.70 -39.12 -15.54
CA ALA A 9 11.05 -38.05 -14.65
C ALA A 9 10.13 -36.82 -14.88
N ALA A 10 9.56 -36.33 -13.80
CA ALA A 10 8.79 -35.10 -13.77
C ALA A 10 9.68 -33.93 -14.23
N GLY A 11 9.18 -33.18 -15.20
CA GLY A 11 9.85 -32.03 -15.78
C GLY A 11 10.14 -30.95 -14.72
N ALA A 12 11.36 -30.48 -14.71
CA ALA A 12 11.81 -29.36 -13.93
C ALA A 12 11.04 -28.09 -14.35
N ALA A 13 10.54 -27.35 -13.39
CA ALA A 13 9.96 -26.03 -13.58
C ALA A 13 11.00 -25.08 -14.22
N PRO A 14 10.60 -24.16 -15.10
CA PRO A 14 11.53 -23.22 -15.73
C PRO A 14 12.19 -22.35 -14.66
N GLY A 15 13.50 -22.31 -14.70
CA GLY A 15 14.35 -21.58 -13.76
C GLY A 15 14.01 -20.11 -13.68
N ALA A 16 13.82 -19.62 -12.45
CA ALA A 16 13.79 -18.22 -12.14
C ALA A 16 15.11 -17.57 -12.58
N SER A 17 15.02 -16.48 -13.32
CA SER A 17 16.18 -15.67 -13.71
C SER A 17 16.88 -15.14 -12.45
N ALA A 18 18.13 -15.42 -12.26
CA ALA A 18 18.98 -14.92 -11.21
C ALA A 18 19.26 -13.43 -11.44
N GLY A 19 18.50 -12.55 -10.78
CA GLY A 19 18.61 -11.10 -10.78
C GLY A 19 17.62 -10.52 -9.81
N GLY A 20 17.72 -10.88 -8.52
CA GLY A 20 16.83 -10.38 -7.50
C GLY A 20 17.20 -8.96 -7.08
N GLY A 21 16.21 -8.07 -6.97
CA GLY A 21 16.36 -6.75 -6.37
C GLY A 21 16.35 -6.77 -4.82
N PRO A 22 16.43 -5.61 -4.18
CA PRO A 22 16.43 -5.45 -2.71
C PRO A 22 15.28 -6.12 -1.97
N LEU A 23 14.11 -6.28 -2.60
CA LEU A 23 12.94 -6.92 -1.99
C LEU A 23 12.82 -8.42 -2.30
N THR A 24 13.86 -9.05 -2.87
CA THR A 24 13.86 -10.50 -3.14
C THR A 24 13.64 -11.29 -1.86
N GLY A 25 12.58 -12.12 -1.85
CA GLY A 25 12.22 -12.96 -0.72
C GLY A 25 11.67 -12.22 0.50
N LYS A 26 11.57 -10.88 0.46
CA LYS A 26 10.95 -10.08 1.51
C LYS A 26 9.45 -10.28 1.51
N THR A 27 8.87 -10.35 2.71
CA THR A 27 7.44 -10.58 2.89
C THR A 27 6.73 -9.28 3.25
N ILE A 28 5.75 -8.91 2.44
CA ILE A 28 4.90 -7.73 2.61
C ILE A 28 3.50 -8.20 3.03
N LEU A 29 3.00 -7.73 4.18
CA LEU A 29 1.58 -7.80 4.53
C LEU A 29 0.92 -6.46 4.21
N MET A 30 -0.04 -6.47 3.29
CA MET A 30 -0.69 -5.25 2.81
C MET A 30 -2.20 -5.27 3.04
N SER A 31 -2.75 -4.18 3.53
CA SER A 31 -4.19 -3.96 3.54
C SER A 31 -4.67 -3.27 2.26
N GLY A 32 -5.75 -3.78 1.63
CA GLY A 32 -6.41 -3.13 0.51
C GLY A 32 -5.68 -3.18 -0.84
N GLY A 33 -4.82 -4.17 -1.09
CA GLY A 33 -3.98 -4.28 -2.29
C GLY A 33 -4.67 -4.84 -3.56
N SER A 34 -5.98 -4.95 -3.62
CA SER A 34 -6.68 -5.56 -4.77
C SER A 34 -6.72 -4.67 -6.03
N ARG A 35 -6.37 -3.39 -5.93
CA ARG A 35 -6.37 -2.40 -7.03
C ARG A 35 -5.59 -1.13 -6.67
N GLY A 36 -5.47 -0.21 -7.65
CA GLY A 36 -4.94 1.15 -7.46
C GLY A 36 -3.52 1.17 -6.89
N ILE A 37 -3.25 2.09 -5.96
CA ILE A 37 -1.92 2.31 -5.40
C ILE A 37 -1.38 1.04 -4.72
N GLY A 38 -2.19 0.35 -3.91
CA GLY A 38 -1.76 -0.87 -3.23
C GLY A 38 -1.34 -1.97 -4.20
N LEU A 39 -2.09 -2.19 -5.28
CA LEU A 39 -1.71 -3.15 -6.32
C LEU A 39 -0.41 -2.72 -7.03
N ALA A 40 -0.25 -1.44 -7.36
CA ALA A 40 0.97 -0.94 -8.00
C ALA A 40 2.21 -1.15 -7.11
N ILE A 41 2.12 -0.88 -5.79
CA ILE A 41 3.18 -1.18 -4.81
C ILE A 41 3.50 -2.68 -4.79
N ALA A 42 2.46 -3.52 -4.73
CA ALA A 42 2.64 -4.97 -4.73
C ALA A 42 3.33 -5.48 -6.01
N LEU A 43 2.93 -4.97 -7.18
CA LEU A 43 3.55 -5.33 -8.47
C LEU A 43 4.99 -4.83 -8.57
N ARG A 44 5.29 -3.63 -8.05
CA ARG A 44 6.65 -3.12 -8.00
C ARG A 44 7.57 -4.01 -7.17
N ALA A 45 7.12 -4.44 -6.00
CA ALA A 45 7.86 -5.35 -5.14
C ALA A 45 7.98 -6.77 -5.75
N ALA A 46 6.92 -7.24 -6.41
CA ALA A 46 6.90 -8.55 -7.07
C ALA A 46 7.95 -8.69 -8.17
N ARG A 47 8.31 -7.60 -8.87
CA ARG A 47 9.38 -7.60 -9.88
C ARG A 47 10.75 -7.95 -9.31
N ASP A 48 10.96 -7.70 -8.04
CA ASP A 48 12.16 -8.14 -7.30
C ASP A 48 12.05 -9.59 -6.79
N GLY A 49 10.88 -10.21 -6.85
CA GLY A 49 10.63 -11.52 -6.28
C GLY A 49 10.15 -11.49 -4.81
N ALA A 50 9.46 -10.43 -4.40
CA ALA A 50 8.87 -10.33 -3.07
C ALA A 50 7.69 -11.30 -2.87
N ASN A 51 7.43 -11.67 -1.61
CA ASN A 51 6.20 -12.33 -1.17
C ASN A 51 5.19 -11.27 -0.74
N VAL A 52 3.94 -11.35 -1.19
CA VAL A 52 2.91 -10.36 -0.85
C VAL A 52 1.64 -11.05 -0.34
N ALA A 53 1.28 -10.79 0.91
CA ALA A 53 -0.01 -11.15 1.49
C ALA A 53 -0.95 -9.95 1.37
N LEU A 54 -2.12 -10.15 0.75
CA LEU A 54 -3.12 -9.12 0.50
C LEU A 54 -4.35 -9.34 1.38
N LEU A 55 -4.53 -8.51 2.40
CA LEU A 55 -5.75 -8.50 3.22
C LEU A 55 -6.76 -7.51 2.61
N ALA A 56 -7.82 -7.99 1.99
CA ALA A 56 -8.88 -7.14 1.44
C ALA A 56 -10.24 -7.85 1.40
N LYS A 57 -11.31 -7.06 1.34
CA LYS A 57 -12.69 -7.54 1.37
C LYS A 57 -13.20 -8.05 0.03
N THR A 58 -12.58 -7.62 -1.07
CA THR A 58 -13.10 -7.88 -2.41
C THR A 58 -12.69 -9.27 -2.86
N ASP A 59 -13.56 -10.24 -2.63
CA ASP A 59 -13.42 -11.64 -3.00
C ASP A 59 -13.95 -11.90 -4.42
N THR A 60 -15.12 -11.35 -4.73
CA THR A 60 -15.80 -11.51 -6.01
C THR A 60 -15.76 -10.24 -6.85
N PRO A 61 -15.78 -10.34 -8.20
CA PRO A 61 -15.83 -9.17 -9.07
C PRO A 61 -17.00 -8.26 -8.77
N HIS A 62 -16.75 -6.95 -8.76
CA HIS A 62 -17.78 -5.92 -8.56
C HIS A 62 -18.07 -5.19 -9.89
N PRO A 63 -19.36 -4.91 -10.25
CA PRO A 63 -19.69 -4.33 -11.56
C PRO A 63 -19.04 -2.98 -11.89
N LYS A 64 -18.66 -2.22 -10.84
CA LYS A 64 -18.09 -0.86 -10.99
C LYS A 64 -16.63 -0.75 -10.54
N LEU A 65 -16.06 -1.80 -9.97
CA LEU A 65 -14.71 -1.78 -9.40
C LEU A 65 -13.96 -3.01 -9.88
N GLU A 66 -12.99 -2.82 -10.74
CA GLU A 66 -12.14 -3.90 -11.23
C GLU A 66 -11.23 -4.44 -10.12
N GLY A 67 -10.88 -5.71 -10.23
CA GLY A 67 -9.92 -6.38 -9.36
C GLY A 67 -10.53 -6.95 -8.06
N THR A 68 -10.04 -8.15 -7.74
CA THR A 68 -10.29 -8.87 -6.46
C THR A 68 -8.94 -9.20 -5.82
N VAL A 69 -8.95 -9.75 -4.60
CA VAL A 69 -7.71 -10.25 -3.98
C VAL A 69 -7.08 -11.36 -4.85
N HIS A 70 -7.91 -12.15 -5.55
CA HIS A 70 -7.46 -13.26 -6.39
C HIS A 70 -6.80 -12.77 -7.69
N THR A 71 -7.46 -11.84 -8.42
CA THR A 71 -6.86 -11.26 -9.64
C THR A 71 -5.59 -10.48 -9.35
N ALA A 72 -5.52 -9.82 -8.18
CA ALA A 72 -4.29 -9.16 -7.73
C ALA A 72 -3.18 -10.18 -7.43
N ALA A 73 -3.51 -11.30 -6.78
CA ALA A 73 -2.56 -12.38 -6.52
C ALA A 73 -2.01 -12.98 -7.81
N GLU A 74 -2.88 -13.22 -8.81
CA GLU A 74 -2.45 -13.69 -10.14
C GLU A 74 -1.48 -12.70 -10.81
N ALA A 75 -1.80 -11.40 -10.76
CA ALA A 75 -0.94 -10.36 -11.33
C ALA A 75 0.42 -10.27 -10.62
N ILE A 76 0.48 -10.41 -9.29
CA ILE A 76 1.70 -10.43 -8.50
C ILE A 76 2.57 -11.64 -8.89
N CYS A 77 1.97 -12.83 -9.02
CA CYS A 77 2.68 -14.03 -9.47
C CYS A 77 3.22 -13.86 -10.90
N ALA A 78 2.43 -13.29 -11.80
CA ALA A 78 2.85 -13.00 -13.18
C ALA A 78 4.00 -11.98 -13.23
N ALA A 79 4.10 -11.07 -12.27
CA ALA A 79 5.17 -10.09 -12.15
C ALA A 79 6.48 -10.66 -11.54
N GLY A 80 6.49 -11.93 -11.10
CA GLY A 80 7.66 -12.62 -10.57
C GLY A 80 7.70 -12.78 -9.05
N GLY A 81 6.68 -12.31 -8.32
CA GLY A 81 6.53 -12.49 -6.88
C GLY A 81 5.77 -13.74 -6.48
N ARG A 82 5.56 -13.93 -5.19
CA ARG A 82 4.61 -14.89 -4.62
C ARG A 82 3.47 -14.12 -3.96
N ALA A 83 2.25 -14.62 -4.03
CA ALA A 83 1.09 -13.95 -3.48
C ALA A 83 0.25 -14.87 -2.58
N LEU A 84 -0.26 -14.30 -1.47
CA LEU A 84 -1.23 -14.91 -0.59
C LEU A 84 -2.49 -14.03 -0.53
N PRO A 85 -3.57 -14.38 -1.25
CA PRO A 85 -4.83 -13.66 -1.13
C PRO A 85 -5.52 -14.03 0.20
N ILE A 86 -5.91 -13.00 0.97
CA ILE A 86 -6.61 -13.13 2.24
C ILE A 86 -7.88 -12.29 2.18
N VAL A 87 -9.02 -12.96 2.11
CA VAL A 87 -10.32 -12.29 2.23
C VAL A 87 -10.56 -11.93 3.68
N GLY A 88 -10.69 -10.63 3.98
CA GLY A 88 -10.89 -10.18 5.35
C GLY A 88 -11.12 -8.67 5.46
N ASP A 89 -11.43 -8.22 6.66
CA ASP A 89 -11.77 -6.84 6.98
C ASP A 89 -10.81 -6.25 8.03
N VAL A 90 -10.13 -5.17 7.71
CA VAL A 90 -9.23 -4.47 8.66
C VAL A 90 -9.94 -3.87 9.87
N ARG A 91 -11.27 -3.84 9.88
CA ARG A 91 -12.08 -3.44 11.04
C ARG A 91 -12.25 -4.56 12.06
N ASP A 92 -12.00 -5.79 11.63
CA ASP A 92 -12.16 -6.99 12.46
C ASP A 92 -10.78 -7.46 12.95
N GLU A 93 -10.60 -7.50 14.26
CA GLU A 93 -9.34 -7.87 14.90
C GLU A 93 -9.00 -9.36 14.68
N GLU A 94 -10.02 -10.24 14.63
CA GLU A 94 -9.80 -11.66 14.34
C GLU A 94 -9.30 -11.83 12.89
N SER A 95 -9.89 -11.12 11.95
CA SER A 95 -9.46 -11.10 10.54
C SER A 95 -8.02 -10.62 10.38
N ILE A 96 -7.61 -9.59 11.13
CA ILE A 96 -6.23 -9.09 11.14
C ILE A 96 -5.28 -10.14 11.73
N THR A 97 -5.64 -10.72 12.86
CA THR A 97 -4.83 -11.76 13.53
C THR A 97 -4.62 -12.96 12.62
N GLU A 98 -5.68 -13.43 11.98
CA GLU A 98 -5.63 -14.52 11.00
C GLU A 98 -4.74 -14.16 9.81
N ALA A 99 -4.80 -12.91 9.30
CA ALA A 99 -3.96 -12.47 8.20
C ALA A 99 -2.47 -12.50 8.58
N VAL A 100 -2.10 -12.07 9.77
CA VAL A 100 -0.71 -12.14 10.27
C VAL A 100 -0.26 -13.60 10.38
N LEU A 101 -1.07 -14.45 11.04
CA LEU A 101 -0.72 -15.87 11.23
C LEU A 101 -0.56 -16.61 9.90
N ARG A 102 -1.47 -16.39 8.95
CA ARG A 102 -1.37 -17.00 7.62
C ARG A 102 -0.16 -16.51 6.84
N THR A 103 0.17 -15.21 6.94
CA THR A 103 1.35 -14.65 6.28
C THR A 103 2.63 -15.27 6.83
N VAL A 104 2.76 -15.33 8.16
CA VAL A 104 3.91 -15.97 8.82
C VAL A 104 3.97 -17.46 8.47
N GLY A 105 2.84 -18.18 8.50
CA GLY A 105 2.78 -19.59 8.15
C GLY A 105 3.17 -19.90 6.71
N GLU A 106 2.79 -19.04 5.74
CA GLU A 106 3.09 -19.24 4.32
C GLU A 106 4.50 -18.82 3.94
N PHE A 107 4.99 -17.69 4.50
CA PHE A 107 6.23 -17.05 4.05
C PHE A 107 7.36 -17.08 5.09
N GLY A 108 7.07 -17.51 6.32
CA GLY A 108 8.06 -17.63 7.39
C GLY A 108 8.28 -16.38 8.24
N GLY A 109 7.67 -15.24 7.89
CA GLY A 109 7.81 -13.98 8.63
C GLY A 109 7.13 -12.81 7.91
N ILE A 110 7.30 -11.61 8.46
CA ILE A 110 6.84 -10.35 7.85
C ILE A 110 7.99 -9.34 7.95
N ASP A 111 8.46 -8.82 6.82
CA ASP A 111 9.47 -7.77 6.76
C ASP A 111 8.83 -6.38 6.67
N ILE A 112 7.67 -6.28 6.03
CA ILE A 112 7.04 -5.01 5.67
C ILE A 112 5.53 -5.07 5.89
N VAL A 113 4.97 -4.00 6.47
CA VAL A 113 3.53 -3.77 6.53
C VAL A 113 3.18 -2.54 5.69
N VAL A 114 2.15 -2.64 4.84
CA VAL A 114 1.61 -1.51 4.08
C VAL A 114 0.16 -1.27 4.44
N ASN A 115 -0.11 -0.16 5.14
CA ASN A 115 -1.45 0.30 5.48
C ASN A 115 -2.00 1.16 4.33
N ASN A 116 -2.61 0.48 3.36
CA ASN A 116 -3.18 1.12 2.18
C ASN A 116 -4.73 1.14 2.19
N ALA A 117 -5.40 0.21 2.89
CA ALA A 117 -6.85 0.22 2.97
C ALA A 117 -7.38 1.57 3.47
N SER A 118 -8.28 2.18 2.72
CA SER A 118 -8.82 3.49 3.05
C SER A 118 -10.26 3.64 2.55
N VAL A 119 -11.03 4.43 3.28
CA VAL A 119 -12.36 4.91 2.88
C VAL A 119 -12.29 6.43 2.81
N ILE A 120 -12.90 7.00 1.78
CA ILE A 120 -12.95 8.43 1.54
C ILE A 120 -14.40 8.90 1.48
N ASP A 121 -14.68 9.99 2.20
CA ASP A 121 -15.88 10.81 2.06
C ASP A 121 -15.48 12.26 2.34
N LEU A 122 -15.63 13.13 1.35
CA LEU A 122 -15.21 14.54 1.41
C LEU A 122 -16.38 15.49 1.76
N SER A 123 -17.49 14.96 2.25
CA SER A 123 -18.64 15.76 2.69
C SER A 123 -18.27 16.69 3.84
N GLY A 124 -18.89 17.85 3.87
CA GLY A 124 -18.81 18.77 5.02
C GLY A 124 -19.47 18.16 6.27
N SER A 125 -19.19 18.76 7.45
CA SER A 125 -19.63 18.19 8.74
C SER A 125 -21.15 18.01 8.88
N LEU A 126 -21.96 18.86 8.23
CA LEU A 126 -23.41 18.74 8.27
C LEU A 126 -23.96 17.63 7.35
N ASP A 127 -23.27 17.37 6.24
CA ASP A 127 -23.71 16.42 5.22
C ASP A 127 -23.10 15.04 5.38
N LEU A 128 -22.05 14.92 6.18
CA LEU A 128 -21.39 13.64 6.45
C LEU A 128 -22.26 12.75 7.33
N ALA A 129 -22.81 11.69 6.75
CA ALA A 129 -23.58 10.72 7.50
C ALA A 129 -22.71 10.01 8.57
N THR A 130 -23.22 9.88 9.80
CA THR A 130 -22.51 9.23 10.93
C THR A 130 -21.95 7.86 10.54
N LYS A 131 -22.72 7.03 9.82
CA LYS A 131 -22.27 5.73 9.33
C LYS A 131 -21.02 5.83 8.43
N LYS A 132 -20.86 6.90 7.66
CA LYS A 132 -19.70 7.12 6.81
C LYS A 132 -18.51 7.60 7.62
N TYR A 133 -18.77 8.47 8.60
CA TYR A 133 -17.76 8.90 9.57
C TYR A 133 -17.18 7.69 10.31
N ASP A 134 -18.06 6.88 10.93
CA ASP A 134 -17.65 5.67 11.67
C ASP A 134 -16.82 4.74 10.76
N LEU A 135 -17.29 4.50 9.54
CA LEU A 135 -16.58 3.65 8.57
C LEU A 135 -15.17 4.19 8.25
N MET A 136 -15.01 5.52 8.08
CA MET A 136 -13.69 6.13 7.87
C MET A 136 -12.78 5.95 9.08
N GLN A 137 -13.29 6.15 10.30
CA GLN A 137 -12.50 5.94 11.52
C GLN A 137 -12.09 4.48 11.69
N ASP A 138 -13.01 3.55 11.47
CA ASP A 138 -12.78 2.12 11.62
C ASP A 138 -11.77 1.58 10.62
N VAL A 139 -11.88 1.96 9.35
CA VAL A 139 -10.97 1.45 8.31
C VAL A 139 -9.62 2.17 8.37
N ASN A 140 -9.65 3.51 8.36
CA ASN A 140 -8.42 4.28 8.20
C ASN A 140 -7.59 4.30 9.49
N VAL A 141 -8.19 4.71 10.62
CA VAL A 141 -7.44 4.88 11.89
C VAL A 141 -7.28 3.55 12.60
N ARG A 142 -8.41 2.94 12.97
CA ARG A 142 -8.41 1.70 13.74
C ARG A 142 -7.73 0.56 12.99
N GLY A 143 -8.05 0.41 11.69
CA GLY A 143 -7.44 -0.63 10.84
C GLY A 143 -5.93 -0.47 10.71
N THR A 144 -5.42 0.74 10.49
CA THR A 144 -3.98 1.04 10.45
C THR A 144 -3.30 0.68 11.77
N PHE A 145 -3.87 1.10 12.89
CA PHE A 145 -3.31 0.82 14.21
C PHE A 145 -3.29 -0.68 14.52
N LEU A 146 -4.42 -1.37 14.31
CA LEU A 146 -4.54 -2.80 14.64
C LEU A 146 -3.65 -3.68 13.77
N LEU A 147 -3.57 -3.42 12.45
CA LEU A 147 -2.72 -4.20 11.55
C LEU A 147 -1.23 -3.99 11.89
N SER A 148 -0.83 -2.75 12.12
CA SER A 148 0.55 -2.45 12.52
C SER A 148 0.88 -3.13 13.85
N ARG A 149 0.03 -2.99 14.88
CA ARG A 149 0.20 -3.61 16.19
C ARG A 149 0.34 -5.13 16.10
N ALA A 150 -0.53 -5.78 15.33
CA ALA A 150 -0.52 -7.25 15.21
C ALA A 150 0.73 -7.77 14.49
N ALA A 151 1.34 -6.96 13.62
CA ALA A 151 2.54 -7.32 12.88
C ALA A 151 3.86 -6.99 13.62
N ILE A 152 3.84 -6.25 14.73
CA ILE A 152 5.06 -5.92 15.50
C ILE A 152 5.88 -7.18 15.88
N PRO A 153 5.27 -8.25 16.43
CA PRO A 153 6.07 -9.42 16.79
C PRO A 153 6.88 -10.00 15.63
N PRO A 154 6.32 -10.34 14.46
CA PRO A 154 7.12 -10.85 13.35
C PRO A 154 8.05 -9.79 12.73
N LEU A 155 7.73 -8.48 12.78
CA LEU A 155 8.62 -7.43 12.29
C LEU A 155 9.92 -7.32 13.11
N ARG A 156 9.90 -7.65 14.40
CA ARG A 156 11.11 -7.66 15.24
C ARG A 156 12.17 -8.66 14.76
N ASP A 157 11.75 -9.71 14.09
CA ASP A 157 12.64 -10.74 13.56
C ASP A 157 13.19 -10.40 12.16
N ALA A 158 12.67 -9.33 11.53
CA ALA A 158 13.11 -8.90 10.22
C ALA A 158 14.42 -8.09 10.28
N ALA A 159 15.27 -8.27 9.28
CA ALA A 159 16.55 -7.57 9.21
C ALA A 159 16.40 -6.05 8.88
N ASN A 160 15.35 -5.68 8.16
CA ASN A 160 15.05 -4.31 7.75
C ASN A 160 13.53 -4.07 7.80
N PRO A 161 12.93 -4.00 9.01
CA PRO A 161 11.48 -3.95 9.16
C PRO A 161 10.90 -2.57 8.87
N HIS A 162 9.81 -2.52 8.07
CA HIS A 162 9.11 -1.29 7.71
C HIS A 162 7.61 -1.36 7.92
N ILE A 163 7.04 -0.26 8.37
CA ILE A 163 5.60 0.04 8.31
C ILE A 163 5.43 1.28 7.45
N LEU A 164 4.68 1.17 6.37
CA LEU A 164 4.34 2.28 5.48
C LEU A 164 2.83 2.52 5.50
N SER A 165 2.41 3.73 5.87
CA SER A 165 1.00 4.12 5.83
C SER A 165 0.75 5.17 4.75
N LEU A 166 -0.30 4.97 3.94
CA LEU A 166 -0.68 5.90 2.89
C LEU A 166 -1.52 7.02 3.50
N SER A 167 -0.83 7.98 4.12
CA SER A 167 -1.46 9.12 4.80
C SER A 167 -0.61 10.39 4.72
N PRO A 168 -1.25 11.58 4.79
CA PRO A 168 -0.61 12.87 4.56
C PRO A 168 0.22 13.36 5.75
N PRO A 169 1.09 14.36 5.54
CA PRO A 169 1.63 15.17 6.62
C PRO A 169 0.52 15.82 7.47
N LEU A 170 0.80 16.10 8.75
CA LEU A 170 -0.13 16.80 9.64
C LEU A 170 -0.18 18.29 9.30
N ASN A 171 -0.95 18.65 8.29
CA ASN A 171 -1.20 20.04 7.94
C ASN A 171 -2.46 20.54 8.66
N VAL A 172 -2.26 21.21 9.80
CA VAL A 172 -3.34 21.71 10.66
C VAL A 172 -3.82 23.12 10.30
N THR A 173 -3.52 23.61 9.10
CA THR A 173 -4.05 24.92 8.65
C THR A 173 -5.58 24.87 8.57
N PRO A 174 -6.28 25.99 8.89
CA PRO A 174 -7.74 26.04 8.84
C PRO A 174 -8.34 25.61 7.51
N LYS A 175 -7.66 25.86 6.39
CA LYS A 175 -8.05 25.44 5.05
C LYS A 175 -8.30 23.93 4.98
N TRP A 176 -7.35 23.13 5.45
CA TRP A 176 -7.44 21.67 5.36
C TRP A 176 -8.31 21.04 6.45
N LEU A 177 -8.29 21.61 7.67
CA LEU A 177 -9.15 21.15 8.75
C LEU A 177 -10.63 21.38 8.45
N GLY A 178 -10.97 22.54 7.89
CA GLY A 178 -12.36 22.95 7.65
C GLY A 178 -12.97 22.37 6.38
N ALA A 179 -12.17 22.03 5.37
CA ALA A 179 -12.69 21.56 4.08
C ALA A 179 -13.42 20.21 4.19
N HIS A 180 -12.81 19.26 4.92
CA HIS A 180 -13.28 17.86 5.00
C HIS A 180 -12.97 17.28 6.38
N THR A 181 -13.54 17.87 7.43
CA THR A 181 -13.19 17.59 8.83
C THR A 181 -13.20 16.09 9.17
N GLY A 182 -14.22 15.35 8.76
CA GLY A 182 -14.31 13.91 9.02
C GLY A 182 -13.19 13.10 8.36
N TYR A 183 -12.84 13.43 7.13
CA TYR A 183 -11.75 12.78 6.41
C TYR A 183 -10.37 13.19 6.94
N SER A 184 -10.20 14.48 7.29
CA SER A 184 -8.96 14.98 7.91
C SER A 184 -8.67 14.25 9.22
N LEU A 185 -9.68 14.08 10.09
CA LEU A 185 -9.54 13.31 11.34
C LEU A 185 -9.08 11.88 11.06
N ALA A 186 -9.68 11.21 10.07
CA ALA A 186 -9.33 9.84 9.73
C ALA A 186 -7.89 9.75 9.16
N LYS A 187 -7.52 10.61 8.22
CA LYS A 187 -6.18 10.57 7.61
C LYS A 187 -5.08 11.02 8.56
N PHE A 188 -5.30 12.07 9.34
CA PHE A 188 -4.34 12.49 10.35
C PHE A 188 -4.22 11.47 11.49
N GLY A 189 -5.32 10.76 11.83
CA GLY A 189 -5.27 9.64 12.77
C GLY A 189 -4.34 8.51 12.31
N MET A 190 -4.34 8.16 11.01
CA MET A 190 -3.36 7.22 10.43
C MET A 190 -1.92 7.72 10.62
N THR A 191 -1.68 9.00 10.30
CA THR A 191 -0.36 9.61 10.43
C THR A 191 0.12 9.60 11.89
N MET A 192 -0.74 10.01 12.82
CA MET A 192 -0.42 10.03 14.25
C MET A 192 -0.11 8.61 14.78
N ALA A 193 -0.91 7.61 14.39
CA ALA A 193 -0.65 6.23 14.76
C ALA A 193 0.70 5.74 14.24
N THR A 194 1.03 6.04 12.98
CA THR A 194 2.29 5.64 12.35
C THR A 194 3.50 6.29 13.01
N LEU A 195 3.44 7.61 13.28
CA LEU A 195 4.52 8.33 13.96
C LEU A 195 4.69 7.88 15.41
N GLY A 196 3.59 7.58 16.12
CA GLY A 196 3.63 7.03 17.46
C GLY A 196 4.32 5.67 17.52
N ILE A 197 3.98 4.77 16.57
CA ILE A 197 4.60 3.45 16.43
C ILE A 197 6.09 3.59 16.09
N ALA A 198 6.48 4.56 15.25
CA ALA A 198 7.89 4.80 14.93
C ALA A 198 8.74 5.08 16.18
N GLU A 199 8.24 5.92 17.09
CA GLU A 199 8.92 6.27 18.34
C GLU A 199 8.88 5.10 19.33
N GLU A 200 7.73 4.46 19.51
CA GLU A 200 7.54 3.36 20.46
C GLU A 200 8.46 2.17 20.17
N PHE A 201 8.68 1.84 18.89
CA PHE A 201 9.48 0.69 18.44
C PHE A 201 10.82 1.08 17.80
N ALA A 202 11.31 2.30 18.04
CA ALA A 202 12.62 2.75 17.58
C ALA A 202 13.75 1.84 18.08
N GLY A 203 13.66 1.39 19.34
CA GLY A 203 14.62 0.46 19.96
C GLY A 203 14.69 -0.89 19.25
N ASP A 204 13.56 -1.38 18.72
CA ASP A 204 13.47 -2.60 17.93
C ASP A 204 13.99 -2.42 16.48
N GLY A 205 14.24 -1.17 16.06
CA GLY A 205 14.70 -0.83 14.71
C GLY A 205 13.60 -0.92 13.65
N ILE A 206 12.33 -0.90 14.06
CA ILE A 206 11.18 -0.89 13.15
C ILE A 206 10.97 0.52 12.62
N ALA A 207 11.16 0.72 11.32
CA ALA A 207 10.80 1.96 10.68
C ALA A 207 9.28 2.07 10.51
N ALA A 208 8.72 3.26 10.80
CA ALA A 208 7.35 3.56 10.45
C ALA A 208 7.25 4.97 9.86
N ASN A 209 6.78 5.04 8.60
CA ASN A 209 6.71 6.28 7.85
C ASN A 209 5.34 6.41 7.18
N THR A 210 4.97 7.65 6.85
CA THR A 210 3.83 7.89 5.96
C THR A 210 4.30 8.40 4.61
N LEU A 211 3.52 8.14 3.57
CA LEU A 211 3.78 8.60 2.21
C LEU A 211 2.51 9.21 1.63
N TRP A 212 2.62 10.36 0.97
CA TRP A 212 1.51 11.08 0.36
C TRP A 212 1.92 11.70 -0.98
N PRO A 213 1.07 11.68 -2.01
CA PRO A 213 1.44 12.24 -3.31
C PRO A 213 1.25 13.76 -3.31
N ARG A 214 2.06 14.48 -4.08
CA ARG A 214 1.90 15.93 -4.31
C ARG A 214 0.72 16.21 -5.24
N THR A 215 0.47 15.29 -6.16
CA THR A 215 -0.60 15.37 -7.15
C THR A 215 -1.55 14.19 -7.04
N THR A 216 -2.79 14.35 -7.49
CA THR A 216 -3.78 13.26 -7.46
C THR A 216 -3.29 12.04 -8.26
N ILE A 217 -3.67 10.85 -7.77
CA ILE A 217 -3.32 9.57 -8.40
C ILE A 217 -4.56 8.96 -9.07
N ALA A 218 -4.43 8.60 -10.34
CA ALA A 218 -5.49 8.02 -11.17
C ALA A 218 -5.94 6.65 -10.63
N THR A 219 -6.94 6.66 -9.77
CA THR A 219 -7.49 5.49 -9.09
C THR A 219 -9.01 5.48 -9.17
N ALA A 220 -9.62 4.34 -8.83
CA ALA A 220 -11.07 4.24 -8.72
C ALA A 220 -11.67 5.23 -7.69
N ALA A 221 -10.92 5.65 -6.68
CA ALA A 221 -11.37 6.68 -5.74
C ALA A 221 -11.48 8.05 -6.42
N VAL A 222 -10.48 8.44 -7.20
CA VAL A 222 -10.50 9.68 -7.98
C VAL A 222 -11.61 9.62 -9.01
N GLN A 223 -11.73 8.51 -9.75
CA GLN A 223 -12.74 8.31 -10.77
C GLN A 223 -14.18 8.40 -10.23
N ASN A 224 -14.46 7.71 -9.10
CA ASN A 224 -15.84 7.49 -8.67
C ASN A 224 -16.31 8.42 -7.55
N VAL A 225 -15.37 9.09 -6.81
CA VAL A 225 -15.70 9.85 -5.61
C VAL A 225 -15.26 11.31 -5.71
N ILE A 226 -14.10 11.60 -6.32
CA ILE A 226 -13.48 12.93 -6.20
C ILE A 226 -13.80 13.83 -7.41
N GLY A 227 -13.47 13.40 -8.63
CA GLY A 227 -13.55 14.31 -9.79
C GLY A 227 -13.80 13.68 -11.14
N GLY A 228 -13.98 12.35 -11.22
CA GLY A 228 -14.30 11.64 -12.47
C GLY A 228 -13.22 11.77 -13.55
N ASP A 229 -13.62 11.60 -14.82
CA ASP A 229 -12.72 11.61 -15.98
C ASP A 229 -11.84 12.86 -16.07
N ARG A 230 -12.37 14.02 -15.68
CA ARG A 230 -11.63 15.29 -15.75
C ARG A 230 -10.42 15.28 -14.81
N LEU A 231 -10.60 14.77 -13.59
CA LEU A 231 -9.52 14.69 -12.62
C LEU A 231 -8.55 13.56 -12.95
N MET A 232 -9.06 12.44 -13.46
CA MET A 232 -8.22 11.34 -13.96
C MET A 232 -7.25 11.82 -15.03
N ALA A 233 -7.68 12.68 -15.95
CA ALA A 233 -6.86 13.17 -17.07
C ALA A 233 -5.67 14.07 -16.61
N VAL A 234 -5.76 14.67 -15.44
CA VAL A 234 -4.72 15.54 -14.86
C VAL A 234 -4.12 14.92 -13.59
N SER A 235 -4.18 13.62 -13.47
CA SER A 235 -3.59 12.82 -12.38
C SER A 235 -2.34 12.09 -12.86
N ARG A 236 -1.53 11.63 -11.92
CA ARG A 236 -0.43 10.69 -12.20
C ARG A 236 -0.92 9.26 -12.05
N THR A 237 -0.21 8.34 -12.70
CA THR A 237 -0.50 6.90 -12.57
C THR A 237 -0.04 6.38 -11.19
N PRO A 238 -0.62 5.26 -10.70
CA PRO A 238 -0.22 4.65 -9.43
C PRO A 238 1.26 4.24 -9.34
N GLU A 239 1.93 4.07 -10.48
CA GLU A 239 3.34 3.68 -10.55
C GLU A 239 4.26 4.70 -9.88
N ILE A 240 3.97 6.00 -9.94
CA ILE A 240 4.78 7.01 -9.25
C ILE A 240 4.81 6.75 -7.74
N TYR A 241 3.65 6.39 -7.18
CA TYR A 241 3.54 6.08 -5.76
C TYR A 241 4.26 4.76 -5.42
N ALA A 242 4.17 3.78 -6.30
CA ALA A 242 4.82 2.48 -6.14
C ALA A 242 6.35 2.59 -6.16
N ASP A 243 6.90 3.40 -7.06
CA ASP A 243 8.35 3.64 -7.14
C ASP A 243 8.84 4.41 -5.90
N ALA A 244 8.12 5.45 -5.44
CA ALA A 244 8.47 6.14 -4.20
C ALA A 244 8.36 5.21 -2.96
N ALA A 245 7.32 4.38 -2.87
CA ALA A 245 7.19 3.39 -1.81
C ALA A 245 8.36 2.40 -1.83
N TYR A 246 8.81 1.99 -3.00
CA TYR A 246 9.98 1.12 -3.16
C TYR A 246 11.25 1.74 -2.56
N GLU A 247 11.54 2.99 -2.85
CA GLU A 247 12.68 3.72 -2.29
C GLU A 247 12.62 3.76 -0.76
N VAL A 248 11.44 4.03 -0.19
CA VAL A 248 11.23 4.04 1.26
C VAL A 248 11.45 2.65 1.86
N LEU A 249 10.87 1.60 1.28
CA LEU A 249 10.87 0.24 1.80
C LEU A 249 12.23 -0.47 1.65
N THR A 250 13.09 0.04 0.78
CA THR A 250 14.46 -0.47 0.58
C THR A 250 15.53 0.34 1.33
N SER A 251 15.16 1.50 1.89
CA SER A 251 16.05 2.30 2.75
C SER A 251 16.37 1.58 4.06
N PRO A 252 17.49 1.89 4.73
CA PRO A 252 17.78 1.34 6.04
C PRO A 252 16.73 1.78 7.09
N SER A 253 16.07 0.82 7.74
CA SER A 253 14.95 1.09 8.67
C SER A 253 15.36 1.96 9.87
N ARG A 254 16.64 1.90 10.28
CA ARG A 254 17.15 2.70 11.39
C ARG A 254 17.49 4.15 11.01
N GLU A 255 17.52 4.48 9.73
CA GLU A 255 17.87 5.80 9.21
C GLU A 255 16.63 6.58 8.73
N LEU A 256 15.67 5.89 8.11
CA LEU A 256 14.45 6.48 7.58
C LEU A 256 13.24 6.00 8.39
N THR A 257 12.94 6.68 9.48
CA THR A 257 11.77 6.40 10.35
C THR A 257 11.19 7.68 10.93
N GLY A 258 9.90 7.65 11.33
CA GLY A 258 9.20 8.77 11.94
C GLY A 258 8.99 9.95 10.99
N ARG A 259 8.91 9.71 9.67
CA ARG A 259 8.78 10.75 8.66
C ARG A 259 7.42 10.74 7.98
N THR A 260 6.98 11.94 7.61
CA THR A 260 5.87 12.14 6.69
C THR A 260 6.46 12.54 5.34
N LEU A 261 6.46 11.60 4.40
CA LEU A 261 7.18 11.71 3.14
C LEU A 261 6.22 12.11 2.01
N ILE A 262 6.76 12.82 1.03
CA ILE A 262 6.05 13.16 -0.21
C ILE A 262 6.63 12.33 -1.35
N VAL A 263 5.74 11.75 -2.17
CA VAL A 263 6.09 10.84 -3.27
C VAL A 263 7.14 11.45 -4.19
N GLU A 264 6.90 12.66 -4.67
CA GLU A 264 7.79 13.35 -5.60
C GLU A 264 9.14 13.68 -4.93
N ASP A 265 9.14 14.12 -3.66
CA ASP A 265 10.38 14.46 -2.94
C ASP A 265 11.27 13.22 -2.72
N VAL A 266 10.65 12.05 -2.45
CA VAL A 266 11.37 10.77 -2.35
C VAL A 266 12.01 10.40 -3.66
N LEU A 267 11.29 10.53 -4.77
CA LEU A 267 11.82 10.21 -6.09
C LEU A 267 12.88 11.21 -6.57
N GLU A 268 12.72 12.51 -6.26
CA GLU A 268 13.74 13.52 -6.53
C GLU A 268 15.04 13.21 -5.77
N ALA A 269 14.94 12.81 -4.51
CA ALA A 269 16.10 12.38 -3.70
C ALA A 269 16.76 11.12 -4.28
N ALA A 270 16.00 10.23 -4.93
CA ALA A 270 16.50 9.07 -5.65
C ALA A 270 17.04 9.38 -7.06
N GLY A 271 17.01 10.66 -7.48
CA GLY A 271 17.57 11.12 -8.75
C GLY A 271 16.58 11.19 -9.92
N VAL A 272 15.28 11.02 -9.68
CA VAL A 272 14.26 11.21 -10.72
C VAL A 272 14.05 12.71 -10.93
N THR A 273 14.29 13.19 -12.16
CA THR A 273 14.15 14.61 -12.51
C THR A 273 13.04 14.88 -13.51
N ASP A 274 12.45 13.85 -14.08
CA ASP A 274 11.35 13.93 -15.05
C ASP A 274 10.22 12.99 -14.64
N PHE A 275 9.07 13.55 -14.34
CA PHE A 275 7.85 12.84 -13.95
C PHE A 275 6.85 12.65 -15.10
N SER A 276 7.19 13.08 -16.32
CA SER A 276 6.28 13.04 -17.47
C SER A 276 5.79 11.62 -17.81
N GLY A 277 6.64 10.60 -17.54
CA GLY A 277 6.28 9.18 -17.72
C GLY A 277 5.17 8.67 -16.78
N TYR A 278 4.88 9.41 -15.71
CA TYR A 278 3.81 9.06 -14.77
C TYR A 278 2.47 9.77 -15.05
N ALA A 279 2.35 10.57 -16.09
CA ALA A 279 1.08 11.20 -16.45
C ALA A 279 0.04 10.15 -16.87
N ALA A 280 -1.16 10.15 -16.28
CA ALA A 280 -2.24 9.22 -16.63
C ALA A 280 -2.68 9.38 -18.10
N VAL A 281 -2.62 10.60 -18.62
CA VAL A 281 -2.74 10.87 -20.06
C VAL A 281 -1.37 11.31 -20.58
N PRO A 282 -0.72 10.50 -21.43
CA PRO A 282 0.60 10.83 -21.98
C PRO A 282 0.65 12.21 -22.63
N GLY A 283 1.69 12.98 -22.31
CA GLY A 283 1.87 14.35 -22.81
C GLY A 283 1.18 15.45 -21.99
N THR A 284 0.47 15.11 -20.92
CA THR A 284 -0.03 16.12 -19.97
C THR A 284 1.17 16.75 -19.25
N PRO A 285 1.37 18.09 -19.34
CA PRO A 285 2.50 18.73 -18.70
C PRO A 285 2.37 18.74 -17.17
N ASP A 286 3.50 18.71 -16.46
CA ASP A 286 3.54 18.70 -14.99
C ASP A 286 2.75 19.87 -14.36
N ALA A 287 2.81 21.05 -14.97
CA ALA A 287 2.08 22.23 -14.52
C ALA A 287 0.54 22.09 -14.60
N ALA A 288 0.03 21.10 -15.35
CA ALA A 288 -1.39 20.80 -15.45
C ALA A 288 -1.86 19.72 -14.47
N MET A 289 -0.95 19.05 -13.76
CA MET A 289 -1.30 18.03 -12.78
C MET A 289 -2.06 18.66 -11.61
N TYR A 290 -3.14 18.00 -11.20
CA TYR A 290 -3.97 18.52 -10.13
C TYR A 290 -3.33 18.24 -8.77
N PRO A 291 -3.13 19.25 -7.91
CA PRO A 291 -2.53 19.04 -6.59
C PRO A 291 -3.46 18.19 -5.71
N ASP A 292 -2.85 17.31 -4.91
CA ASP A 292 -3.59 16.53 -3.91
C ASP A 292 -3.90 17.41 -2.67
N ILE A 293 -4.84 16.96 -1.86
CA ILE A 293 -5.25 17.66 -0.64
C ILE A 293 -4.18 17.55 0.46
N PHE A 294 -4.25 18.42 1.47
CA PHE A 294 -3.35 18.53 2.63
C PHE A 294 -1.96 19.11 2.35
N LEU A 295 -1.63 19.45 1.13
CA LEU A 295 -0.38 20.13 0.77
C LEU A 295 -0.66 21.58 0.35
N ASP A 296 0.24 22.53 0.69
CA ASP A 296 0.16 23.95 0.33
C ASP A 296 1.04 24.26 -0.87
#